data_e14efdbc24a6a77e06c7f24e0d18f20f
#
_entry.id   e14efdbc24a6a77e06c7f24e0d18f20f
#
_cell.length_a   1.000
_cell.length_b   1.000
_cell.length_c   1.000
_cell.angle_alpha   90.00
_cell.angle_beta   90.00
_cell.angle_gamma   90.00
#
_symmetry.space_group_name_H-M   'P 1'
#
loop_
_entity.id
_entity.type
_entity.pdbx_description
1 polymer ?
#
loop_
_entity_poly.entity_id
_entity_poly.type
_entity_poly.pdbx_seq_one_letter_code
_entity_poly.pdbx_strand_id
1 'polypeptide(L)'
;MRRFLLAAVMLGAMSGAQAADMPDFLRGSLSPSPAPRVNWQGYYIGAQAGYGSSDENFNGSTRTMTAALLADTLIESAMQVSQWNLGLGKASARTSGFGGFVGYNSQWDDVVLGLEASYLHGTFGGSSSASERRVSPAALSDGNFHDVTATSTAAISISDMATFRARAGYAYGCFLPYMFGGLALGNADITRTVNVQDAVSLTALGPFTALAPLRATDGVHNHLIYGYSAGLGVDVNLIGSLFLRAEWEYIRFTSSVDTSINTVRAGLGYKF
;
A
#
# COMPACT_ATOMS: atom_id res chain seq x y z
N MET A 1 19.93 -13.53 -3.13
CA MET A 1 20.17 -14.74 -2.33
C MET A 1 21.31 -14.62 -1.29
N ARG A 2 22.40 -13.87 -1.50
CA ARG A 2 23.49 -13.70 -0.50
C ARG A 2 23.13 -12.91 0.77
N ARG A 3 22.12 -12.06 0.75
CA ARG A 3 21.72 -11.22 1.91
C ARG A 3 20.79 -11.91 2.90
N PHE A 4 20.10 -12.97 2.48
CA PHE A 4 19.25 -13.78 3.37
C PHE A 4 20.05 -14.82 4.19
N LEU A 5 21.22 -15.24 3.71
CA LEU A 5 22.11 -16.13 4.44
C LEU A 5 22.77 -15.45 5.66
N LEU A 6 23.02 -14.15 5.60
CA LEU A 6 23.59 -13.40 6.72
C LEU A 6 22.61 -13.21 7.89
N ALA A 7 21.30 -13.07 7.62
CA ALA A 7 20.28 -12.97 8.64
C ALA A 7 20.04 -14.31 9.36
N ALA A 8 20.14 -15.43 8.67
CA ALA A 8 20.00 -16.77 9.25
C ALA A 8 21.18 -17.17 10.14
N VAL A 9 22.39 -16.68 9.86
CA VAL A 9 23.61 -16.98 10.64
C VAL A 9 23.62 -16.18 11.96
N MET A 10 22.99 -15.00 12.03
CA MET A 10 22.91 -14.24 13.30
C MET A 10 21.87 -14.80 14.28
N LEU A 11 20.90 -15.57 13.85
CA LEU A 11 19.95 -16.25 14.73
C LEU A 11 20.48 -17.57 15.31
N GLY A 12 21.55 -18.13 14.75
CA GLY A 12 22.16 -19.41 15.18
C GLY A 12 23.30 -19.28 16.21
N ALA A 13 23.75 -18.07 16.53
CA ALA A 13 24.95 -17.87 17.36
C ALA A 13 24.65 -17.58 18.86
N MET A 14 23.44 -17.87 19.35
CA MET A 14 23.16 -17.87 20.78
C MET A 14 23.37 -19.26 21.40
N SER A 15 24.52 -19.88 21.17
CA SER A 15 25.00 -20.98 22.01
C SER A 15 25.43 -20.38 23.35
N GLY A 16 24.70 -20.70 24.41
CA GLY A 16 25.03 -20.30 25.77
C GLY A 16 26.47 -20.67 26.11
N ALA A 17 27.30 -19.69 26.38
CA ALA A 17 28.57 -19.90 27.02
C ALA A 17 28.31 -20.48 28.41
N GLN A 18 28.41 -21.79 28.58
CA GLN A 18 28.46 -22.40 29.89
C GLN A 18 29.82 -22.03 30.46
N ALA A 19 29.84 -21.11 31.41
CA ALA A 19 31.02 -20.92 32.28
C ALA A 19 31.11 -22.15 33.17
N ALA A 20 31.91 -23.13 32.72
CA ALA A 20 32.32 -24.25 33.54
C ALA A 20 33.32 -23.77 34.61
N ASP A 21 33.11 -24.25 35.85
CA ASP A 21 34.00 -24.18 36.99
C ASP A 21 34.31 -22.82 37.64
N MET A 22 33.28 -22.14 38.12
CA MET A 22 33.48 -21.23 39.27
C MET A 22 33.12 -21.95 40.59
N PRO A 23 33.99 -21.84 41.64
CA PRO A 23 33.65 -22.33 42.95
C PRO A 23 32.35 -21.76 43.47
N ASP A 24 31.54 -22.56 44.19
CA ASP A 24 30.16 -22.21 44.62
C ASP A 24 30.08 -20.94 45.49
N PHE A 25 31.15 -20.50 46.12
CA PHE A 25 31.19 -19.27 46.90
C PHE A 25 31.28 -18.00 46.05
N LEU A 26 31.66 -18.11 44.77
CA LEU A 26 31.65 -17.02 43.79
C LEU A 26 30.37 -17.01 42.95
N ARG A 27 29.56 -18.03 43.03
CA ARG A 27 28.20 -18.01 42.53
C ARG A 27 27.38 -17.19 43.52
N GLY A 28 27.49 -15.86 43.40
CA GLY A 28 26.50 -15.02 44.05
C GLY A 28 25.13 -15.54 43.66
N SER A 29 24.29 -15.86 44.66
CA SER A 29 22.90 -16.25 44.46
C SER A 29 22.09 -15.04 43.98
N LEU A 30 22.45 -14.54 42.80
CA LEU A 30 21.56 -13.77 41.99
C LEU A 30 20.67 -14.81 41.28
N SER A 31 19.75 -15.43 42.05
CA SER A 31 18.53 -15.89 41.43
C SER A 31 18.00 -14.68 40.71
N PRO A 32 17.97 -14.66 39.37
CA PRO A 32 17.32 -13.55 38.68
C PRO A 32 15.91 -13.55 39.24
N SER A 33 15.56 -12.51 40.01
CA SER A 33 14.18 -12.28 40.39
C SER A 33 13.39 -12.39 39.10
N PRO A 34 12.40 -13.29 38.99
CA PRO A 34 11.68 -13.42 37.73
C PRO A 34 11.21 -12.03 37.36
N ALA A 35 11.67 -11.53 36.21
CA ALA A 35 11.28 -10.21 35.74
C ALA A 35 9.76 -10.15 35.79
N PRO A 36 9.16 -9.09 36.36
CA PRO A 36 7.72 -8.99 36.52
C PRO A 36 7.08 -9.24 35.15
N ARG A 37 6.38 -10.37 35.01
CA ARG A 37 5.70 -10.72 33.76
C ARG A 37 4.56 -9.75 33.58
N VAL A 38 4.59 -9.00 32.50
CA VAL A 38 3.47 -8.14 32.12
C VAL A 38 2.34 -9.03 31.63
N ASN A 39 1.18 -8.90 32.24
CA ASN A 39 -0.03 -9.52 31.76
C ASN A 39 -0.59 -8.66 30.59
N TRP A 40 -0.59 -9.20 29.38
CA TRP A 40 -1.10 -8.55 28.18
C TRP A 40 -2.58 -8.84 27.90
N GLN A 41 -3.23 -9.68 28.72
CA GLN A 41 -4.65 -10.00 28.59
C GLN A 41 -5.53 -8.79 28.88
N GLY A 42 -6.58 -8.61 28.09
CA GLY A 42 -7.62 -7.60 28.28
C GLY A 42 -7.88 -6.75 27.05
N TYR A 43 -8.82 -5.84 27.21
CA TYR A 43 -9.12 -4.82 26.20
C TYR A 43 -8.05 -3.73 26.21
N TYR A 44 -7.80 -3.16 25.05
CA TYR A 44 -6.91 -2.03 24.92
C TYR A 44 -7.40 -1.07 23.83
N ILE A 45 -7.03 0.19 23.98
CA ILE A 45 -7.27 1.25 23.00
C ILE A 45 -6.00 2.10 22.89
N GLY A 46 -5.77 2.70 21.72
CA GLY A 46 -4.64 3.58 21.53
C GLY A 46 -4.76 4.49 20.33
N ALA A 47 -3.85 5.46 20.29
CA ALA A 47 -3.65 6.35 19.15
C ALA A 47 -2.36 5.97 18.43
N GLN A 48 -2.31 6.21 17.13
CA GLN A 48 -1.15 5.91 16.29
C GLN A 48 -0.93 6.96 15.23
N ALA A 49 0.31 7.11 14.82
CA ALA A 49 0.72 7.84 13.63
C ALA A 49 1.54 6.91 12.74
N GLY A 50 1.37 7.04 11.45
CA GLY A 50 2.04 6.22 10.46
C GLY A 50 2.71 7.07 9.38
N TYR A 51 3.81 6.57 8.87
CA TYR A 51 4.49 7.10 7.70
C TYR A 51 4.81 5.95 6.74
N GLY A 52 4.60 6.17 5.44
CA GLY A 52 4.82 5.10 4.50
C GLY A 52 4.79 5.53 3.04
N SER A 53 4.86 4.53 2.16
CA SER A 53 4.71 4.68 0.72
C SER A 53 3.50 3.92 0.23
N SER A 54 2.84 4.49 -0.74
CA SER A 54 1.85 3.82 -1.57
C SER A 54 2.42 3.65 -2.98
N ASP A 55 2.24 2.46 -3.54
CA ASP A 55 2.68 2.10 -4.88
C ASP A 55 1.45 1.68 -5.69
N GLU A 56 1.16 2.42 -6.76
CA GLU A 56 0.01 2.23 -7.63
C GLU A 56 0.43 1.77 -9.02
N ASN A 57 -0.35 0.89 -9.62
CA ASN A 57 -0.16 0.44 -10.99
C ASN A 57 -1.35 0.88 -11.86
N PHE A 58 -1.11 1.86 -12.71
CA PHE A 58 -2.11 2.44 -13.61
C PHE A 58 -2.16 1.80 -15.00
N ASN A 59 -1.37 0.75 -15.25
CA ASN A 59 -1.33 0.10 -16.56
C ASN A 59 -2.71 -0.35 -17.03
N GLY A 60 -3.11 0.11 -18.21
CA GLY A 60 -4.37 -0.28 -18.84
C GLY A 60 -5.63 0.28 -18.20
N SER A 61 -5.53 1.09 -17.13
CA SER A 61 -6.69 1.63 -16.39
C SER A 61 -7.61 2.51 -17.25
N THR A 62 -7.12 3.10 -18.34
CA THR A 62 -7.87 3.96 -19.26
C THR A 62 -8.24 3.32 -20.58
N ARG A 63 -7.79 2.07 -20.85
CA ARG A 63 -8.00 1.41 -22.17
C ARG A 63 -9.46 1.29 -22.57
N THR A 64 -10.31 0.79 -21.67
CA THR A 64 -11.74 0.61 -21.93
C THR A 64 -12.44 1.94 -22.19
N MET A 65 -12.04 2.98 -21.46
CA MET A 65 -12.58 4.33 -21.64
C MET A 65 -12.14 4.93 -22.98
N THR A 66 -10.87 4.73 -23.38
CA THR A 66 -10.37 5.16 -24.70
C THR A 66 -11.13 4.45 -25.82
N ALA A 67 -11.34 3.14 -25.71
CA ALA A 67 -12.09 2.36 -26.69
C ALA A 67 -13.56 2.84 -26.81
N ALA A 68 -14.21 3.14 -25.67
CA ALA A 68 -15.58 3.67 -25.67
C ALA A 68 -15.65 5.09 -26.25
N LEU A 69 -14.67 5.96 -25.95
CA LEU A 69 -14.60 7.33 -26.46
C LEU A 69 -14.43 7.36 -27.98
N LEU A 70 -13.65 6.42 -28.53
CA LEU A 70 -13.29 6.36 -29.93
C LEU A 70 -14.13 5.34 -30.72
N ALA A 71 -15.15 4.74 -30.11
CA ALA A 71 -16.04 3.82 -30.79
C ALA A 71 -16.59 4.48 -32.07
N ASP A 72 -16.58 3.71 -33.16
CA ASP A 72 -17.05 4.14 -34.48
C ASP A 72 -16.26 5.29 -35.15
N THR A 73 -15.09 5.66 -34.58
CA THR A 73 -14.21 6.65 -35.23
C THR A 73 -13.27 6.01 -36.26
N LEU A 74 -12.89 6.79 -37.26
CA LEU A 74 -11.93 6.37 -38.29
C LEU A 74 -10.55 6.06 -37.70
N ILE A 75 -10.09 6.89 -36.74
CA ILE A 75 -8.79 6.72 -36.11
C ILE A 75 -8.73 5.46 -35.25
N GLU A 76 -9.82 5.03 -34.62
CA GLU A 76 -9.86 3.76 -33.89
C GLU A 76 -9.81 2.58 -34.86
N SER A 77 -10.64 2.59 -35.90
CA SER A 77 -10.72 1.48 -36.84
C SER A 77 -9.43 1.26 -37.64
N ALA A 78 -8.70 2.35 -37.99
CA ALA A 78 -7.48 2.30 -38.76
C ALA A 78 -6.18 2.23 -37.94
N MET A 79 -6.13 2.93 -36.82
CA MET A 79 -4.90 3.11 -36.04
C MET A 79 -4.94 2.38 -34.67
N GLN A 80 -6.12 1.85 -34.26
CA GLN A 80 -6.31 1.14 -32.98
C GLN A 80 -5.78 1.93 -31.79
N VAL A 81 -6.16 3.21 -31.69
CA VAL A 81 -5.66 4.15 -30.68
C VAL A 81 -5.85 3.64 -29.24
N SER A 82 -6.97 2.94 -28.99
CA SER A 82 -7.24 2.32 -27.67
C SER A 82 -6.25 1.23 -27.29
N GLN A 83 -5.55 0.63 -28.27
CA GLN A 83 -4.55 -0.41 -28.05
C GLN A 83 -3.13 0.14 -27.87
N TRP A 84 -2.94 1.45 -28.04
CA TRP A 84 -1.63 2.04 -27.84
C TRP A 84 -1.22 1.87 -26.37
N ASN A 85 0.05 1.54 -26.16
CA ASN A 85 0.59 1.49 -24.82
C ASN A 85 0.94 2.93 -24.39
N LEU A 86 -0.04 3.62 -23.81
CA LEU A 86 0.13 5.01 -23.37
C LEU A 86 1.12 5.17 -22.23
N GLY A 87 1.76 4.08 -21.76
CA GLY A 87 2.82 4.16 -20.78
C GLY A 87 2.39 4.69 -19.42
N LEU A 88 1.08 4.63 -19.08
CA LEU A 88 0.63 4.84 -17.72
C LEU A 88 1.34 3.81 -16.83
N GLY A 89 2.37 4.28 -16.13
CA GLY A 89 3.27 3.44 -15.37
C GLY A 89 2.82 3.23 -13.93
N LYS A 90 3.80 2.86 -13.12
CA LYS A 90 3.65 2.84 -11.66
C LYS A 90 3.93 4.22 -11.12
N ALA A 91 3.14 4.66 -10.15
CA ALA A 91 3.43 5.81 -9.31
C ALA A 91 3.76 5.34 -7.91
N SER A 92 4.59 6.09 -7.20
CA SER A 92 4.89 5.87 -5.79
C SER A 92 4.87 7.22 -5.08
N ALA A 93 4.12 7.30 -4.01
CA ALA A 93 4.02 8.50 -3.19
C ALA A 93 4.29 8.17 -1.72
N ARG A 94 4.90 9.12 -1.00
CA ARG A 94 5.11 9.02 0.44
C ARG A 94 4.12 9.90 1.15
N THR A 95 3.56 9.37 2.24
CA THR A 95 2.57 10.10 3.01
C THR A 95 2.61 9.71 4.49
N SER A 96 1.95 10.52 5.30
CA SER A 96 1.74 10.27 6.71
C SER A 96 0.24 10.20 7.01
N GLY A 97 -0.11 9.48 8.05
CA GLY A 97 -1.46 9.36 8.54
C GLY A 97 -1.49 9.29 10.07
N PHE A 98 -2.66 9.51 10.62
CA PHE A 98 -2.91 9.36 12.05
C PHE A 98 -4.23 8.65 12.29
N GLY A 99 -4.37 8.04 13.45
CA GLY A 99 -5.58 7.28 13.74
C GLY A 99 -5.52 6.59 15.09
N GLY A 100 -6.23 5.48 15.22
CA GLY A 100 -6.31 4.75 16.47
C GLY A 100 -6.52 3.25 16.25
N PHE A 101 -6.44 2.52 17.33
CA PHE A 101 -6.68 1.09 17.36
C PHE A 101 -7.40 0.69 18.65
N VAL A 102 -8.18 -0.37 18.56
CA VAL A 102 -8.85 -1.00 19.68
C VAL A 102 -8.81 -2.50 19.49
N GLY A 103 -8.59 -3.24 20.57
CA GLY A 103 -8.49 -4.68 20.47
C GLY A 103 -8.66 -5.38 21.80
N TYR A 104 -8.60 -6.72 21.71
CA TYR A 104 -8.61 -7.61 22.85
C TYR A 104 -7.53 -8.67 22.67
N ASN A 105 -6.76 -8.89 23.74
CA ASN A 105 -5.77 -9.96 23.83
C ASN A 105 -6.23 -11.01 24.83
N SER A 106 -6.04 -12.28 24.48
CA SER A 106 -6.07 -13.42 25.38
C SER A 106 -4.65 -13.93 25.53
N GLN A 107 -4.22 -14.17 26.76
CA GLN A 107 -2.86 -14.64 27.07
C GLN A 107 -2.93 -16.00 27.73
N TRP A 108 -2.14 -16.95 27.22
CA TRP A 108 -1.89 -18.28 27.80
C TRP A 108 -0.38 -18.42 28.00
N ASP A 109 0.04 -18.42 29.25
CA ASP A 109 1.45 -18.34 29.63
C ASP A 109 2.17 -17.16 28.94
N ASP A 110 3.04 -17.44 27.99
CA ASP A 110 3.80 -16.41 27.24
C ASP A 110 3.20 -16.15 25.83
N VAL A 111 2.20 -16.94 25.41
CA VAL A 111 1.56 -16.78 24.09
C VAL A 111 0.37 -15.84 24.21
N VAL A 112 0.33 -14.84 23.33
CA VAL A 112 -0.75 -13.84 23.25
C VAL A 112 -1.40 -13.94 21.89
N LEU A 113 -2.71 -14.17 21.90
CA LEU A 113 -3.55 -14.11 20.69
C LEU A 113 -4.56 -12.99 20.85
N GLY A 114 -4.82 -12.23 19.80
CA GLY A 114 -5.73 -11.09 19.88
C GLY A 114 -6.45 -10.81 18.58
N LEU A 115 -7.50 -10.01 18.70
CA LEU A 115 -8.24 -9.41 17.61
C LEU A 115 -8.18 -7.90 17.77
N GLU A 116 -7.99 -7.21 16.66
CA GLU A 116 -7.82 -5.76 16.66
C GLU A 116 -8.52 -5.13 15.47
N ALA A 117 -9.17 -3.98 15.72
CA ALA A 117 -9.57 -3.05 14.68
C ALA A 117 -8.66 -1.82 14.73
N SER A 118 -8.14 -1.42 13.59
CA SER A 118 -7.26 -0.26 13.46
C SER A 118 -7.83 0.67 12.37
N TYR A 119 -7.71 1.97 12.60
CA TYR A 119 -8.10 3.01 11.67
C TYR A 119 -6.94 3.98 11.45
N LEU A 120 -6.76 4.38 10.21
CA LEU A 120 -5.74 5.36 9.82
C LEU A 120 -6.34 6.33 8.81
N HIS A 121 -6.28 7.62 9.11
CA HIS A 121 -6.64 8.72 8.22
C HIS A 121 -5.38 9.35 7.65
N GLY A 122 -5.36 9.56 6.33
CA GLY A 122 -4.23 10.16 5.62
C GLY A 122 -4.53 10.20 4.12
N THR A 123 -3.67 10.80 3.32
CA THR A 123 -3.85 10.83 1.87
C THR A 123 -2.84 9.90 1.20
N PHE A 124 -3.24 8.65 0.98
CA PHE A 124 -2.42 7.64 0.33
C PHE A 124 -2.87 7.48 -1.12
N GLY A 125 -1.95 7.63 -2.06
CA GLY A 125 -2.28 7.51 -3.47
C GLY A 125 -1.30 8.26 -4.35
N GLY A 126 -1.55 8.21 -5.65
CA GLY A 126 -0.69 8.84 -6.63
C GLY A 126 -1.42 9.07 -7.94
N SER A 127 -0.72 9.64 -8.90
CA SER A 127 -1.23 9.87 -10.24
C SER A 127 -0.17 9.55 -11.29
N SER A 128 -0.64 9.14 -12.46
CA SER A 128 0.21 8.92 -13.63
C SER A 128 -0.44 9.59 -14.84
N SER A 129 0.37 10.22 -15.68
CA SER A 129 -0.06 10.80 -16.93
C SER A 129 0.91 10.40 -18.03
N ALA A 130 0.38 10.07 -19.20
CA ALA A 130 1.18 9.72 -20.34
C ALA A 130 0.51 10.19 -21.64
N SER A 131 1.34 10.48 -22.64
CA SER A 131 0.89 10.93 -23.95
C SER A 131 1.67 10.18 -25.03
N GLU A 132 0.97 9.76 -26.06
CA GLU A 132 1.56 9.14 -27.26
C GLU A 132 1.00 9.81 -28.50
N ARG A 133 1.90 10.11 -29.45
CA ARG A 133 1.57 10.71 -30.73
C ARG A 133 1.99 9.78 -31.86
N ARG A 134 1.08 9.55 -32.80
CA ARG A 134 1.38 8.79 -34.03
C ARG A 134 0.73 9.45 -35.23
N VAL A 135 1.47 9.49 -36.34
CA VAL A 135 0.95 9.86 -37.64
C VAL A 135 0.57 8.61 -38.39
N SER A 136 -0.58 8.60 -39.09
CA SER A 136 -0.98 7.48 -39.92
C SER A 136 0.06 7.20 -41.01
N PRO A 137 0.42 5.92 -41.26
CA PRO A 137 1.45 5.58 -42.24
C PRO A 137 1.00 5.83 -43.70
N ALA A 138 -0.31 5.93 -43.92
CA ALA A 138 -0.93 6.21 -45.21
C ALA A 138 -2.17 7.09 -44.98
N ALA A 139 -2.66 7.70 -46.04
CA ALA A 139 -3.96 8.36 -46.03
C ALA A 139 -5.07 7.34 -45.67
N LEU A 140 -5.93 7.74 -44.73
CA LEU A 140 -7.04 6.89 -44.30
C LEU A 140 -8.18 6.93 -45.34
N SER A 141 -9.31 6.29 -45.03
CA SER A 141 -10.43 6.17 -45.98
C SER A 141 -11.10 7.50 -46.36
N ASP A 142 -10.86 8.56 -45.58
CA ASP A 142 -11.28 9.93 -45.89
C ASP A 142 -10.29 10.68 -46.79
N GLY A 143 -9.20 10.03 -47.20
CA GLY A 143 -8.17 10.60 -48.07
C GLY A 143 -7.13 11.46 -47.35
N ASN A 144 -7.15 11.59 -46.01
CA ASN A 144 -6.26 12.39 -45.23
C ASN A 144 -5.24 11.57 -44.43
N PHE A 145 -4.11 12.16 -44.15
CA PHE A 145 -3.19 11.70 -43.10
C PHE A 145 -3.66 12.26 -41.76
N HIS A 146 -3.65 11.42 -40.74
CA HIS A 146 -4.05 11.76 -39.37
C HIS A 146 -2.83 11.79 -38.45
N ASP A 147 -2.72 12.86 -37.68
CA ASP A 147 -1.73 13.03 -36.59
C ASP A 147 -2.48 12.99 -35.26
N VAL A 148 -2.48 11.83 -34.66
CA VAL A 148 -3.27 11.55 -33.45
C VAL A 148 -2.37 11.62 -32.23
N THR A 149 -2.75 12.44 -31.26
CA THR A 149 -2.14 12.53 -29.94
C THR A 149 -3.16 12.07 -28.88
N ALA A 150 -2.88 10.94 -28.25
CA ALA A 150 -3.68 10.42 -27.15
C ALA A 150 -2.99 10.69 -25.83
N THR A 151 -3.67 11.35 -24.89
CA THR A 151 -3.19 11.65 -23.55
C THR A 151 -4.12 11.00 -22.54
N SER A 152 -3.56 10.25 -21.60
CA SER A 152 -4.30 9.62 -20.51
C SER A 152 -3.74 10.08 -19.18
N THR A 153 -4.62 10.29 -18.20
CA THR A 153 -4.28 10.59 -16.81
C THR A 153 -5.15 9.72 -15.91
N ALA A 154 -4.53 9.11 -14.93
CA ALA A 154 -5.23 8.37 -13.89
C ALA A 154 -4.68 8.75 -12.52
N ALA A 155 -5.55 8.91 -11.54
CA ALA A 155 -5.21 9.22 -10.15
C ALA A 155 -6.08 8.39 -9.20
N ILE A 156 -5.49 8.00 -8.08
CA ILE A 156 -6.19 7.40 -6.94
C ILE A 156 -5.75 8.11 -5.67
N SER A 157 -6.71 8.34 -4.78
CA SER A 157 -6.47 8.91 -3.45
C SER A 157 -7.28 8.12 -2.44
N ILE A 158 -6.61 7.55 -1.44
CA ILE A 158 -7.23 6.79 -0.34
C ILE A 158 -7.11 7.65 0.91
N SER A 159 -8.25 8.12 1.44
CA SER A 159 -8.31 9.03 2.59
C SER A 159 -8.38 8.29 3.92
N ASP A 160 -9.09 7.17 3.93
CA ASP A 160 -9.43 6.45 5.15
C ASP A 160 -9.17 4.98 4.98
N MET A 161 -8.48 4.38 5.93
CA MET A 161 -8.20 2.95 5.95
C MET A 161 -8.59 2.36 7.30
N ALA A 162 -9.37 1.28 7.27
CA ALA A 162 -9.69 0.46 8.43
C ALA A 162 -9.17 -0.96 8.21
N THR A 163 -8.59 -1.56 9.24
CA THR A 163 -8.14 -2.95 9.19
C THR A 163 -8.74 -3.74 10.34
N PHE A 164 -9.17 -4.98 10.06
CA PHE A 164 -9.62 -5.95 11.04
C PHE A 164 -8.64 -7.12 11.00
N ARG A 165 -7.89 -7.30 12.07
CA ARG A 165 -6.73 -8.20 12.08
C ARG A 165 -6.69 -9.12 13.29
N ALA A 166 -6.25 -10.35 13.08
CA ALA A 166 -5.82 -11.26 14.12
C ALA A 166 -4.34 -11.06 14.36
N ARG A 167 -3.92 -11.09 15.62
CA ARG A 167 -2.52 -10.98 16.04
C ARG A 167 -2.09 -12.14 16.89
N ALA A 168 -0.84 -12.56 16.74
CA ALA A 168 -0.20 -13.60 17.54
C ALA A 168 1.16 -13.11 17.99
N GLY A 169 1.44 -13.18 19.28
CA GLY A 169 2.67 -12.66 19.86
C GLY A 169 3.19 -13.53 21.01
N TYR A 170 4.39 -13.18 21.45
CA TYR A 170 5.05 -13.85 22.57
C TYR A 170 5.48 -12.79 23.62
N ALA A 171 4.98 -12.96 24.86
CA ALA A 171 5.27 -12.04 25.94
C ALA A 171 6.66 -12.33 26.54
N TYR A 172 7.59 -11.37 26.42
CA TYR A 172 8.92 -11.47 26.97
C TYR A 172 9.24 -10.25 27.85
N GLY A 173 9.11 -10.41 29.16
CA GLY A 173 9.28 -9.31 30.11
C GLY A 173 8.28 -8.17 29.84
N CYS A 174 8.77 -6.98 29.52
CA CYS A 174 7.94 -5.83 29.14
C CYS A 174 7.66 -5.73 27.64
N PHE A 175 8.16 -6.65 26.81
CA PHE A 175 8.03 -6.66 25.36
C PHE A 175 7.02 -7.70 24.91
N LEU A 176 6.24 -7.35 23.91
CA LEU A 176 5.35 -8.24 23.19
C LEU A 176 5.60 -8.11 21.67
N PRO A 177 6.61 -8.79 21.12
CA PRO A 177 6.69 -8.95 19.67
C PRO A 177 5.51 -9.78 19.16
N TYR A 178 4.96 -9.38 18.00
CA TYR A 178 3.83 -10.06 17.39
C TYR A 178 3.83 -9.93 15.87
N MET A 179 3.12 -10.83 15.24
CA MET A 179 2.72 -10.75 13.85
C MET A 179 1.21 -10.62 13.75
N PHE A 180 0.73 -10.06 12.68
CA PHE A 180 -0.70 -9.91 12.43
C PHE A 180 -1.03 -10.04 10.96
N GLY A 181 -2.30 -10.36 10.70
CA GLY A 181 -2.86 -10.38 9.37
C GLY A 181 -4.37 -10.25 9.42
N GLY A 182 -4.95 -9.73 8.36
CA GLY A 182 -6.39 -9.49 8.34
C GLY A 182 -6.90 -8.84 7.07
N LEU A 183 -8.11 -8.30 7.17
CA LEU A 183 -8.81 -7.62 6.10
C LEU A 183 -8.56 -6.11 6.20
N ALA A 184 -8.44 -5.46 5.05
CA ALA A 184 -8.33 -4.02 4.94
C ALA A 184 -9.51 -3.47 4.13
N LEU A 185 -10.07 -2.35 4.59
CA LEU A 185 -11.07 -1.55 3.92
C LEU A 185 -10.50 -0.16 3.71
N GLY A 186 -10.74 0.43 2.56
CA GLY A 186 -10.29 1.78 2.23
C GLY A 186 -11.39 2.57 1.55
N ASN A 187 -11.40 3.90 1.79
CA ASN A 187 -12.23 4.84 1.06
C ASN A 187 -11.36 5.53 0.01
N ALA A 188 -11.68 5.34 -1.27
CA ALA A 188 -10.85 5.81 -2.38
C ALA A 188 -11.63 6.71 -3.33
N ASP A 189 -10.96 7.76 -3.79
CA ASP A 189 -11.36 8.58 -4.93
C ASP A 189 -10.48 8.20 -6.12
N ILE A 190 -11.12 7.81 -7.23
CA ILE A 190 -10.45 7.39 -8.45
C ILE A 190 -10.90 8.33 -9.56
N THR A 191 -9.96 8.96 -10.24
CA THR A 191 -10.24 9.83 -11.39
C THR A 191 -9.43 9.37 -12.59
N ARG A 192 -10.09 9.24 -13.74
CA ARG A 192 -9.45 8.88 -15.01
C ARG A 192 -9.90 9.87 -16.08
N THR A 193 -8.96 10.33 -16.88
CA THR A 193 -9.23 11.25 -17.99
C THR A 193 -8.48 10.78 -19.23
N VAL A 194 -9.17 10.77 -20.34
CA VAL A 194 -8.60 10.54 -21.67
C VAL A 194 -8.90 11.76 -22.53
N ASN A 195 -7.90 12.21 -23.24
CA ASN A 195 -8.01 13.28 -24.24
C ASN A 195 -7.32 12.82 -25.52
N VAL A 196 -8.05 12.82 -26.63
CA VAL A 196 -7.51 12.46 -27.95
C VAL A 196 -7.67 13.66 -28.87
N GLN A 197 -6.54 14.17 -29.33
CA GLN A 197 -6.44 15.23 -30.30
C GLN A 197 -6.06 14.63 -31.64
N ASP A 198 -6.90 14.83 -32.64
CA ASP A 198 -6.64 14.46 -34.02
C ASP A 198 -6.39 15.71 -34.86
N ALA A 199 -5.48 15.61 -35.82
CA ALA A 199 -5.20 16.65 -36.78
C ALA A 199 -5.01 16.00 -38.16
N VAL A 200 -5.54 16.64 -39.18
CA VAL A 200 -5.60 16.08 -40.55
C VAL A 200 -4.77 16.90 -41.54
N SER A 201 -4.23 16.23 -42.55
CA SER A 201 -3.50 16.83 -43.66
C SER A 201 -3.65 16.00 -44.93
N LEU A 202 -3.58 16.66 -46.10
CA LEU A 202 -3.54 15.97 -47.38
C LEU A 202 -2.17 15.31 -47.68
N THR A 203 -1.15 15.67 -46.90
CA THR A 203 0.20 15.11 -47.03
C THR A 203 0.75 14.59 -45.71
N ALA A 204 1.59 13.58 -45.76
CA ALA A 204 2.19 12.94 -44.57
C ALA A 204 3.08 13.92 -43.75
N LEU A 205 3.59 14.99 -44.37
CA LEU A 205 4.48 15.96 -43.72
C LEU A 205 3.75 17.21 -43.23
N GLY A 206 2.43 17.31 -43.44
CA GLY A 206 1.61 18.46 -43.05
C GLY A 206 1.58 19.57 -44.08
N PRO A 207 1.06 20.75 -43.75
CA PRO A 207 0.59 21.17 -42.42
C PRO A 207 -0.65 20.42 -41.96
N PHE A 208 -0.68 20.05 -40.67
CA PHE A 208 -1.82 19.41 -40.04
C PHE A 208 -2.77 20.44 -39.45
N THR A 209 -4.08 20.29 -39.73
CA THR A 209 -5.13 21.11 -39.15
C THR A 209 -5.81 20.32 -38.01
N ALA A 210 -5.77 20.89 -36.81
CA ALA A 210 -6.35 20.24 -35.64
C ALA A 210 -7.89 20.18 -35.73
N LEU A 211 -8.44 19.02 -35.44
CA LEU A 211 -9.88 18.82 -35.24
C LEU A 211 -10.25 19.09 -33.77
N ALA A 212 -11.56 19.09 -33.48
CA ALA A 212 -12.02 19.21 -32.10
C ALA A 212 -11.54 18.02 -31.27
N PRO A 213 -10.99 18.25 -30.04
CA PRO A 213 -10.52 17.16 -29.21
C PRO A 213 -11.67 16.31 -28.66
N LEU A 214 -11.47 15.01 -28.65
CA LEU A 214 -12.37 14.05 -27.98
C LEU A 214 -11.88 13.85 -26.56
N ARG A 215 -12.76 14.05 -25.57
CA ARG A 215 -12.42 13.94 -24.16
C ARG A 215 -13.46 13.12 -23.40
N ALA A 216 -12.98 12.22 -22.57
CA ALA A 216 -13.78 11.53 -21.56
C ALA A 216 -13.13 11.67 -20.19
N THR A 217 -13.95 11.85 -19.16
CA THR A 217 -13.53 11.85 -17.75
C THR A 217 -14.49 10.96 -16.98
N ASP A 218 -13.93 10.06 -16.21
CA ASP A 218 -14.65 9.17 -15.31
C ASP A 218 -14.09 9.36 -13.90
N GLY A 219 -14.97 9.61 -12.93
CA GLY A 219 -14.59 9.82 -11.54
C GLY A 219 -15.54 9.07 -10.62
N VAL A 220 -14.96 8.25 -9.74
CA VAL A 220 -15.70 7.57 -8.68
C VAL A 220 -15.19 8.11 -7.36
N HIS A 221 -16.10 8.69 -6.56
CA HIS A 221 -15.79 9.26 -5.25
C HIS A 221 -16.34 8.39 -4.13
N ASN A 222 -15.66 8.39 -2.99
CA ASN A 222 -16.05 7.61 -1.81
C ASN A 222 -16.27 6.12 -2.11
N HIS A 223 -15.42 5.56 -2.97
CA HIS A 223 -15.52 4.15 -3.34
C HIS A 223 -14.87 3.27 -2.29
N LEU A 224 -15.66 2.36 -1.71
CA LEU A 224 -15.14 1.38 -0.77
C LEU A 224 -14.30 0.33 -1.51
N ILE A 225 -13.03 0.29 -1.20
CA ILE A 225 -12.09 -0.74 -1.66
C ILE A 225 -11.76 -1.70 -0.53
N TYR A 226 -11.49 -2.94 -0.88
CA TYR A 226 -11.14 -3.98 0.08
C TYR A 226 -9.85 -4.67 -0.34
N GLY A 227 -9.18 -5.21 0.68
CA GLY A 227 -7.89 -5.85 0.51
C GLY A 227 -7.51 -6.68 1.72
N TYR A 228 -6.25 -6.99 1.82
CA TYR A 228 -5.68 -7.68 2.96
C TYR A 228 -4.50 -6.90 3.54
N SER A 229 -4.26 -7.11 4.83
CA SER A 229 -3.10 -6.57 5.53
C SER A 229 -2.30 -7.67 6.20
N ALA A 230 -1.01 -7.47 6.31
CA ALA A 230 -0.10 -8.30 7.10
C ALA A 230 1.04 -7.44 7.63
N GLY A 231 1.56 -7.80 8.80
CA GLY A 231 2.63 -7.02 9.38
C GLY A 231 3.24 -7.64 10.64
N LEU A 232 4.19 -6.92 11.18
CA LEU A 232 4.93 -7.25 12.39
C LEU A 232 4.92 -6.03 13.31
N GLY A 233 4.92 -6.27 14.62
CA GLY A 233 4.96 -5.20 15.59
C GLY A 233 5.60 -5.62 16.90
N VAL A 234 5.81 -4.63 17.72
CA VAL A 234 6.22 -4.81 19.12
C VAL A 234 5.48 -3.80 19.98
N ASP A 235 4.83 -4.31 21.02
CA ASP A 235 4.31 -3.48 22.11
C ASP A 235 5.28 -3.54 23.30
N VAL A 236 5.57 -2.39 23.88
CA VAL A 236 6.48 -2.25 25.02
C VAL A 236 5.73 -1.62 26.18
N ASN A 237 5.54 -2.38 27.26
CA ASN A 237 4.91 -1.84 28.47
C ASN A 237 5.83 -0.80 29.11
N LEU A 238 5.30 0.41 29.33
CA LEU A 238 6.04 1.51 29.95
C LEU A 238 5.81 1.56 31.46
N ILE A 239 4.59 1.88 31.88
CA ILE A 239 4.21 2.05 33.27
C ILE A 239 2.76 1.59 33.45
N GLY A 240 2.53 0.64 34.34
CA GLY A 240 1.18 0.14 34.61
C GLY A 240 0.52 -0.43 33.36
N SER A 241 -0.58 0.17 32.93
CA SER A 241 -1.34 -0.21 31.74
C SER A 241 -0.96 0.49 30.45
N LEU A 242 0.00 1.43 30.49
CA LEU A 242 0.43 2.19 29.32
C LEU A 242 1.50 1.44 28.55
N PHE A 243 1.35 1.35 27.22
CA PHE A 243 2.34 0.72 26.35
C PHE A 243 2.63 1.56 25.10
N LEU A 244 3.86 1.49 24.63
CA LEU A 244 4.31 2.03 23.36
C LEU A 244 4.23 0.92 22.30
N ARG A 245 3.85 1.30 21.09
CA ARG A 245 3.75 0.40 19.94
C ARG A 245 4.63 0.86 18.80
N ALA A 246 5.28 -0.08 18.14
CA ALA A 246 5.91 0.12 16.86
C ALA A 246 5.48 -1.03 15.92
N GLU A 247 5.01 -0.70 14.73
CA GLU A 247 4.52 -1.67 13.74
C GLU A 247 5.08 -1.36 12.35
N TRP A 248 5.28 -2.41 11.56
CA TRP A 248 5.35 -2.34 10.12
C TRP A 248 4.17 -3.09 9.55
N GLU A 249 3.41 -2.45 8.63
CA GLU A 249 2.23 -3.03 8.00
C GLU A 249 2.30 -2.87 6.48
N TYR A 250 2.02 -3.95 5.80
CA TYR A 250 1.78 -4.03 4.37
C TYR A 250 0.29 -4.23 4.13
N ILE A 251 -0.31 -3.36 3.30
CA ILE A 251 -1.69 -3.45 2.86
C ILE A 251 -1.70 -3.57 1.34
N ARG A 252 -2.52 -4.47 0.79
CA ARG A 252 -2.77 -4.56 -0.64
C ARG A 252 -4.26 -4.49 -0.90
N PHE A 253 -4.67 -3.49 -1.66
CA PHE A 253 -6.03 -3.33 -2.17
C PHE A 253 -6.12 -3.91 -3.58
N THR A 254 -7.20 -4.69 -3.82
CA THR A 254 -7.52 -5.26 -5.12
C THR A 254 -8.71 -4.47 -5.68
N SER A 255 -8.43 -3.54 -6.57
CA SER A 255 -9.43 -2.69 -7.24
C SER A 255 -9.05 -2.50 -8.71
N SER A 256 -9.71 -1.59 -9.42
CA SER A 256 -9.37 -1.23 -10.81
C SER A 256 -7.96 -0.63 -10.96
N VAL A 257 -7.38 -0.15 -9.86
CA VAL A 257 -5.97 0.25 -9.74
C VAL A 257 -5.37 -0.57 -8.62
N ASP A 258 -4.44 -1.47 -8.96
CA ASP A 258 -3.71 -2.24 -7.95
C ASP A 258 -2.87 -1.30 -7.09
N THR A 259 -3.17 -1.25 -5.80
CA THR A 259 -2.50 -0.36 -4.85
C THR A 259 -1.92 -1.17 -3.71
N SER A 260 -0.64 -0.97 -3.43
CA SER A 260 0.02 -1.52 -2.25
C SER A 260 0.59 -0.41 -1.38
N ILE A 261 0.38 -0.53 -0.07
CA ILE A 261 0.77 0.47 0.91
C ILE A 261 1.68 -0.18 1.95
N ASN A 262 2.85 0.41 2.13
CA ASN A 262 3.81 0.02 3.17
C ASN A 262 3.89 1.14 4.20
N THR A 263 3.58 0.85 5.46
CA THR A 263 3.63 1.84 6.54
C THR A 263 4.47 1.36 7.71
N VAL A 264 5.20 2.28 8.30
CA VAL A 264 5.74 2.15 9.65
C VAL A 264 4.88 3.01 10.55
N ARG A 265 4.43 2.46 11.66
CA ARG A 265 3.52 3.11 12.61
C ARG A 265 4.12 3.14 13.99
N ALA A 266 3.91 4.22 14.69
CA ALA A 266 4.18 4.36 16.13
C ALA A 266 2.88 4.74 16.83
N GLY A 267 2.67 4.19 18.01
CA GLY A 267 1.44 4.40 18.76
C GLY A 267 1.64 4.33 20.26
N LEU A 268 0.68 4.88 20.97
CA LEU A 268 0.57 4.81 22.41
C LEU A 268 -0.79 4.19 22.77
N GLY A 269 -0.78 3.17 23.59
CA GLY A 269 -1.99 2.45 23.97
C GLY A 269 -2.14 2.31 25.48
N TYR A 270 -3.37 2.16 25.89
CA TYR A 270 -3.76 1.89 27.27
C TYR A 270 -4.56 0.59 27.32
N LYS A 271 -4.18 -0.29 28.25
CA LYS A 271 -4.81 -1.58 28.50
C LYS A 271 -5.67 -1.49 29.76
N PHE A 272 -6.85 -2.09 29.72
CA PHE A 272 -7.80 -2.16 30.83
C PHE A 272 -7.65 -3.43 31.63
#